data_edfc9f35a264860d640ea7cb3e83bb76
#
_entry.id   edfc9f35a264860d640ea7cb3e83bb76
#
_cell.length_a   1.000
_cell.length_b   1.000
_cell.length_c   1.000
_cell.angle_alpha   90.00
_cell.angle_beta   90.00
_cell.angle_gamma   90.00
#
_symmetry.space_group_name_H-M   'P 1'
#
loop_
_entity.id
_entity.type
_entity.pdbx_description
1 polymer ?
#
loop_
_entity_poly.entity_id
_entity_poly.type
_entity_poly.pdbx_seq_one_letter_code
_entity_poly.pdbx_strand_id
1 'polypeptide(L)'
;MSIKSEDSPPPASQSHFSKFENFTPDDNASFDHEFARLASSQSWVPGSQMYTKERTIAMRQELKLHYFSQQQSLNDSNQELIEEEKLQGYQELCHEVRIPPSHSIAECKKHLKITLVNIVDLIDARRTHKAVKVWHDFEAFRKYSLQDEHRISMDEAKKDGGYLASLLQRLRRPRSRRRKAGKRDDRGPEVISGRITKKRSQ
;
A
#
# COMPACT_ATOMS: atom_id res chain seq x y z
N MET A 1 -11.39 33.40 15.39
CA MET A 1 -12.52 32.47 15.12
C MET A 1 -11.91 31.19 14.60
N SER A 2 -11.86 30.16 15.47
CA SER A 2 -11.28 28.85 15.11
C SER A 2 -12.34 28.08 14.32
N ILE A 3 -12.06 27.86 13.05
CA ILE A 3 -12.83 26.92 12.24
C ILE A 3 -12.37 25.53 12.67
N LYS A 4 -13.15 24.89 13.53
CA LYS A 4 -13.07 23.45 13.75
C LYS A 4 -13.51 22.81 12.42
N SER A 5 -12.58 22.26 11.66
CA SER A 5 -12.90 21.30 10.63
C SER A 5 -13.63 20.15 11.33
N GLU A 6 -14.88 19.95 10.99
CA GLU A 6 -15.65 18.80 11.42
C GLU A 6 -15.05 17.56 10.77
N ASP A 7 -14.13 16.95 11.48
CA ASP A 7 -13.50 15.66 11.13
C ASP A 7 -14.46 14.51 11.52
N SER A 8 -15.73 14.72 11.18
CA SER A 8 -16.76 13.70 11.43
C SER A 8 -16.57 12.56 10.43
N PRO A 9 -16.56 11.31 10.90
CA PRO A 9 -16.50 10.16 10.00
C PRO A 9 -17.69 10.20 9.03
N PRO A 10 -17.51 9.73 7.79
CA PRO A 10 -18.59 9.66 6.82
C PRO A 10 -19.72 8.78 7.36
N PRO A 11 -21.00 9.09 7.05
CA PRO A 11 -22.13 8.38 7.61
C PRO A 11 -22.11 6.89 7.20
N ALA A 12 -22.51 6.02 8.12
CA ALA A 12 -22.59 4.56 7.97
C ALA A 12 -23.31 4.12 6.68
N SER A 13 -24.31 4.89 6.28
CA SER A 13 -25.09 4.64 5.07
C SER A 13 -24.28 4.64 3.76
N GLN A 14 -23.05 5.19 3.77
CA GLN A 14 -22.16 5.24 2.62
C GLN A 14 -21.09 4.15 2.64
N SER A 15 -20.91 3.45 3.75
CA SER A 15 -19.89 2.41 3.87
C SER A 15 -20.18 1.20 2.99
N HIS A 16 -19.14 0.41 2.72
CA HIS A 16 -19.31 -0.88 2.00
C HIS A 16 -20.31 -1.80 2.71
N PHE A 17 -20.30 -1.77 4.01
CA PHE A 17 -21.10 -2.65 4.86
C PHE A 17 -22.59 -2.38 4.78
N SER A 18 -23.00 -1.14 4.50
CA SER A 18 -24.41 -0.76 4.37
C SER A 18 -25.11 -1.32 3.13
N LYS A 19 -24.37 -1.92 2.17
CA LYS A 19 -24.92 -2.52 0.95
C LYS A 19 -25.61 -3.86 1.17
N PHE A 20 -25.44 -4.44 2.34
CA PHE A 20 -25.97 -5.77 2.67
C PHE A 20 -27.24 -5.63 3.49
N GLU A 21 -28.40 -5.97 2.92
CA GLU A 21 -29.73 -5.73 3.50
C GLU A 21 -29.93 -6.33 4.90
N ASN A 22 -29.27 -7.46 5.18
CA ASN A 22 -29.38 -8.18 6.45
C ASN A 22 -28.21 -7.90 7.40
N PHE A 23 -27.50 -6.78 7.21
CA PHE A 23 -26.35 -6.43 8.01
C PHE A 23 -26.44 -4.98 8.50
N THR A 24 -26.36 -4.82 9.82
CA THR A 24 -26.31 -3.47 10.45
C THR A 24 -24.85 -3.15 10.77
N PRO A 25 -24.22 -2.16 10.08
CA PRO A 25 -22.86 -1.75 10.35
C PRO A 25 -22.68 -1.13 11.74
N ASP A 26 -21.50 -1.34 12.32
CA ASP A 26 -21.02 -0.64 13.51
C ASP A 26 -19.82 0.23 13.12
N ASP A 27 -20.02 1.54 13.10
CA ASP A 27 -19.03 2.51 12.66
C ASP A 27 -17.84 2.64 13.62
N ASN A 28 -17.99 2.23 14.86
CA ASN A 28 -16.96 2.25 15.88
C ASN A 28 -16.14 0.96 15.94
N ALA A 29 -16.58 -0.08 15.24
CA ALA A 29 -15.85 -1.33 15.18
C ALA A 29 -14.62 -1.22 14.26
N SER A 30 -13.54 -1.94 14.58
CA SER A 30 -12.41 -2.07 13.68
C SER A 30 -12.85 -2.72 12.37
N PHE A 31 -12.15 -2.42 11.28
CA PHE A 31 -12.46 -2.98 9.96
C PHE A 31 -12.48 -4.51 9.99
N ASP A 32 -11.46 -5.12 10.62
CA ASP A 32 -11.37 -6.57 10.67
C ASP A 32 -12.51 -7.21 11.45
N HIS A 33 -12.91 -6.60 12.57
CA HIS A 33 -14.04 -7.10 13.35
C HIS A 33 -15.34 -6.97 12.55
N GLU A 34 -15.56 -5.82 11.91
CA GLU A 34 -16.76 -5.57 11.13
C GLU A 34 -16.85 -6.46 9.90
N PHE A 35 -15.72 -6.65 9.20
CA PHE A 35 -15.66 -7.54 8.07
C PHE A 35 -15.88 -9.01 8.46
N ALA A 36 -15.37 -9.44 9.62
CA ALA A 36 -15.62 -10.80 10.12
C ALA A 36 -17.11 -11.03 10.43
N ARG A 37 -17.81 -10.03 11.00
CA ARG A 37 -19.25 -10.06 11.21
C ARG A 37 -20.02 -10.19 9.90
N LEU A 38 -19.67 -9.35 8.91
CA LEU A 38 -20.25 -9.41 7.57
C LEU A 38 -19.99 -10.76 6.92
N ALA A 39 -18.75 -11.23 6.92
CA ALA A 39 -18.37 -12.49 6.32
C ALA A 39 -19.16 -13.68 6.93
N SER A 40 -19.38 -13.65 8.24
CA SER A 40 -20.21 -14.63 8.94
C SER A 40 -21.67 -14.57 8.46
N SER A 41 -22.26 -13.38 8.32
CA SER A 41 -23.63 -13.20 7.83
C SER A 41 -23.80 -13.66 6.38
N GLN A 42 -22.76 -13.58 5.56
CA GLN A 42 -22.74 -13.97 4.16
C GLN A 42 -22.21 -15.39 3.94
N SER A 43 -21.90 -16.13 5.01
CA SER A 43 -21.32 -17.48 4.95
C SER A 43 -19.99 -17.55 4.17
N TRP A 44 -19.20 -16.49 4.16
CA TRP A 44 -17.87 -16.50 3.55
C TRP A 44 -16.85 -17.15 4.47
N VAL A 45 -16.18 -18.17 3.96
CA VAL A 45 -15.19 -18.92 4.74
C VAL A 45 -13.87 -18.16 4.81
N PRO A 46 -13.37 -17.84 6.01
CA PRO A 46 -12.06 -17.18 6.18
C PRO A 46 -10.95 -17.92 5.41
N GLY A 47 -10.09 -17.17 4.72
CA GLY A 47 -9.02 -17.71 3.89
C GLY A 47 -9.42 -18.20 2.50
N SER A 48 -10.73 -18.29 2.19
CA SER A 48 -11.20 -18.59 0.83
C SER A 48 -10.89 -17.45 -0.15
N GLN A 49 -10.87 -17.78 -1.44
CA GLN A 49 -10.68 -16.77 -2.49
C GLN A 49 -11.78 -15.69 -2.45
N MET A 50 -13.03 -16.11 -2.21
CA MET A 50 -14.17 -15.18 -2.09
C MET A 50 -13.97 -14.23 -0.90
N TYR A 51 -13.66 -14.77 0.28
CA TYR A 51 -13.38 -13.98 1.48
C TYR A 51 -12.27 -12.92 1.21
N THR A 52 -11.14 -13.34 0.65
CA THR A 52 -10.00 -12.44 0.37
C THR A 52 -10.35 -11.38 -0.65
N LYS A 53 -11.13 -11.74 -1.68
CA LYS A 53 -11.61 -10.81 -2.70
C LYS A 53 -12.54 -9.76 -2.10
N GLU A 54 -13.61 -10.19 -1.41
CA GLU A 54 -14.61 -9.29 -0.83
C GLU A 54 -13.99 -8.39 0.25
N ARG A 55 -13.06 -8.91 1.05
CA ARG A 55 -12.32 -8.12 2.03
C ARG A 55 -11.52 -7.01 1.35
N THR A 56 -10.87 -7.29 0.23
CA THR A 56 -10.11 -6.26 -0.50
C THR A 56 -11.02 -5.23 -1.16
N ILE A 57 -12.20 -5.65 -1.65
CA ILE A 57 -13.22 -4.73 -2.17
C ILE A 57 -13.70 -3.79 -1.05
N ALA A 58 -14.02 -4.33 0.11
CA ALA A 58 -14.43 -3.56 1.28
C ALA A 58 -13.36 -2.53 1.67
N MET A 59 -12.09 -2.94 1.83
CA MET A 59 -10.98 -2.05 2.13
C MET A 59 -10.84 -0.91 1.12
N ARG A 60 -10.96 -1.21 -0.18
CA ARG A 60 -10.86 -0.21 -1.23
C ARG A 60 -11.97 0.82 -1.13
N GLN A 61 -13.19 0.38 -0.83
CA GLN A 61 -14.33 1.27 -0.70
C GLN A 61 -14.26 2.12 0.59
N GLU A 62 -13.84 1.54 1.69
CA GLU A 62 -13.58 2.29 2.93
C GLU A 62 -12.48 3.34 2.73
N LEU A 63 -11.37 2.99 2.09
CA LEU A 63 -10.31 3.95 1.78
C LEU A 63 -10.82 5.08 0.87
N LYS A 64 -11.61 4.75 -0.15
CA LYS A 64 -12.22 5.74 -1.03
C LYS A 64 -13.17 6.65 -0.23
N LEU A 65 -14.01 6.09 0.63
CA LEU A 65 -14.95 6.83 1.45
C LEU A 65 -14.26 7.82 2.37
N HIS A 66 -13.19 7.39 3.05
CA HIS A 66 -12.50 8.21 4.06
C HIS A 66 -11.62 9.33 3.47
N TYR A 67 -11.06 9.16 2.29
CA TYR A 67 -10.07 10.10 1.75
C TYR A 67 -10.43 10.70 0.39
N PHE A 68 -11.42 10.14 -0.31
CA PHE A 68 -11.74 10.54 -1.68
C PHE A 68 -13.23 10.80 -1.91
N SER A 69 -14.03 10.94 -0.86
CA SER A 69 -15.49 11.14 -0.97
C SER A 69 -15.98 12.43 -0.31
N GLN A 70 -15.12 13.28 0.22
CA GLN A 70 -15.51 14.43 1.04
C GLN A 70 -16.34 15.49 0.33
N GLN A 71 -16.51 15.44 -0.99
CA GLN A 71 -17.30 16.40 -1.75
C GLN A 71 -18.28 15.78 -2.74
N GLN A 72 -18.84 14.61 -2.47
CA GLN A 72 -20.02 14.19 -3.20
C GLN A 72 -21.22 15.07 -2.78
N SER A 73 -21.20 16.33 -3.23
CA SER A 73 -22.39 17.16 -3.34
C SER A 73 -23.39 16.44 -4.20
N LEU A 74 -24.38 15.84 -3.58
CA LEU A 74 -25.79 15.63 -3.96
C LEU A 74 -26.17 15.25 -5.41
N ASN A 75 -25.28 15.16 -6.38
CA ASN A 75 -25.60 14.87 -7.75
C ASN A 75 -24.62 13.86 -8.36
N ASP A 76 -25.15 12.68 -8.61
CA ASP A 76 -24.67 11.65 -9.52
C ASP A 76 -23.62 10.67 -8.99
N SER A 77 -24.09 9.45 -8.80
CA SER A 77 -23.35 8.28 -8.26
C SER A 77 -22.20 7.78 -9.16
N ASN A 78 -21.90 8.43 -10.28
CA ASN A 78 -20.93 8.00 -11.29
C ASN A 78 -19.91 9.08 -11.70
N GLN A 79 -19.86 10.22 -11.01
CA GLN A 79 -18.91 11.26 -11.39
C GLN A 79 -17.49 10.89 -10.95
N GLU A 80 -16.57 10.84 -11.92
CA GLU A 80 -15.14 10.71 -11.65
C GLU A 80 -14.67 11.92 -10.85
N LEU A 81 -13.93 11.68 -9.76
CA LEU A 81 -13.33 12.77 -8.96
C LEU A 81 -12.48 13.65 -9.86
N ILE A 82 -12.60 14.95 -9.71
CA ILE A 82 -11.70 15.90 -10.35
C ILE A 82 -10.28 15.78 -9.78
N GLU A 83 -9.28 16.22 -10.54
CA GLU A 83 -7.86 16.06 -10.14
C GLU A 83 -7.54 16.77 -8.82
N GLU A 84 -8.22 17.86 -8.49
CA GLU A 84 -8.06 18.59 -7.23
C GLU A 84 -8.53 17.77 -6.02
N GLU A 85 -9.69 17.13 -6.12
CA GLU A 85 -10.23 16.24 -5.07
C GLU A 85 -9.33 15.01 -4.87
N LYS A 86 -8.83 14.44 -5.98
CA LYS A 86 -7.84 13.35 -5.91
C LYS A 86 -6.56 13.80 -5.21
N LEU A 87 -6.07 15.00 -5.52
CA LEU A 87 -4.87 15.56 -4.90
C LEU A 87 -5.09 15.75 -3.39
N GLN A 88 -6.21 16.34 -2.99
CA GLN A 88 -6.58 16.53 -1.60
C GLN A 88 -6.59 15.19 -0.84
N GLY A 89 -7.25 14.16 -1.37
CA GLY A 89 -7.28 12.84 -0.75
C GLY A 89 -5.87 12.22 -0.57
N TYR A 90 -4.97 12.41 -1.55
CA TYR A 90 -3.58 11.96 -1.39
C TYR A 90 -2.79 12.79 -0.38
N GLN A 91 -3.08 14.07 -0.25
CA GLN A 91 -2.48 14.93 0.76
C GLN A 91 -2.94 14.54 2.16
N GLU A 92 -4.22 14.23 2.35
CA GLU A 92 -4.77 13.71 3.61
C GLU A 92 -4.13 12.39 4.00
N LEU A 93 -3.97 11.45 3.05
CA LEU A 93 -3.22 10.21 3.27
C LEU A 93 -1.77 10.47 3.72
N CYS A 94 -1.10 11.46 3.13
CA CYS A 94 0.24 11.84 3.55
C CYS A 94 0.26 12.37 4.99
N HIS A 95 -0.69 13.22 5.35
CA HIS A 95 -0.83 13.73 6.72
C HIS A 95 -1.07 12.60 7.72
N GLU A 96 -1.97 11.67 7.42
CA GLU A 96 -2.31 10.53 8.27
C GLU A 96 -1.09 9.68 8.61
N VAL A 97 -0.23 9.43 7.62
CA VAL A 97 1.03 8.67 7.81
C VAL A 97 2.23 9.54 8.18
N ARG A 98 2.00 10.80 8.52
CA ARG A 98 3.00 11.77 9.03
C ARG A 98 4.14 12.04 8.06
N ILE A 99 3.84 12.11 6.77
CA ILE A 99 4.79 12.56 5.75
C ILE A 99 4.32 13.89 5.16
N PRO A 100 5.25 14.78 4.74
CA PRO A 100 4.87 16.06 4.15
C PRO A 100 4.08 15.81 2.85
N PRO A 101 2.90 16.44 2.69
CA PRO A 101 2.14 16.38 1.45
C PRO A 101 2.86 17.14 0.34
N SER A 102 2.62 16.75 -0.90
CA SER A 102 3.11 17.45 -2.09
C SER A 102 1.97 18.10 -2.86
N HIS A 103 2.30 19.05 -3.72
CA HIS A 103 1.36 19.69 -4.65
C HIS A 103 1.07 18.81 -5.89
N SER A 104 1.59 17.60 -5.94
CA SER A 104 1.45 16.67 -7.06
C SER A 104 1.01 15.30 -6.57
N ILE A 105 -0.04 14.75 -7.20
CA ILE A 105 -0.49 13.37 -6.95
C ILE A 105 0.64 12.35 -7.14
N ALA A 106 1.48 12.56 -8.17
CA ALA A 106 2.58 11.64 -8.47
C ALA A 106 3.62 11.59 -7.34
N GLU A 107 3.95 12.74 -6.75
CA GLU A 107 4.87 12.82 -5.62
C GLU A 107 4.27 12.28 -4.33
N CYS A 108 3.01 12.61 -4.02
CA CYS A 108 2.30 12.01 -2.90
C CYS A 108 2.32 10.47 -3.01
N LYS A 109 1.97 9.91 -4.16
CA LYS A 109 2.04 8.46 -4.42
C LYS A 109 3.46 7.89 -4.24
N LYS A 110 4.48 8.62 -4.67
CA LYS A 110 5.88 8.22 -4.50
C LYS A 110 6.28 8.16 -3.03
N HIS A 111 5.91 9.16 -2.24
CA HIS A 111 6.17 9.20 -0.81
C HIS A 111 5.40 8.10 -0.05
N LEU A 112 4.13 7.91 -0.36
CA LEU A 112 3.32 6.85 0.23
C LEU A 112 3.90 5.44 -0.06
N LYS A 113 4.43 5.21 -1.27
CA LYS A 113 5.03 3.92 -1.65
C LYS A 113 6.31 3.55 -0.89
N ILE A 114 7.00 4.50 -0.30
CA ILE A 114 8.20 4.24 0.51
C ILE A 114 7.92 4.28 2.01
N THR A 115 6.74 4.71 2.42
CA THR A 115 6.31 4.76 3.82
C THR A 115 5.74 3.40 4.23
N LEU A 116 6.33 2.79 5.26
CA LEU A 116 5.94 1.46 5.71
C LEU A 116 4.69 1.55 6.59
N VAL A 117 3.54 1.44 5.99
CA VAL A 117 2.24 1.43 6.66
C VAL A 117 1.42 0.23 6.17
N ASN A 118 0.76 -0.46 7.09
CA ASN A 118 -0.18 -1.51 6.72
C ASN A 118 -1.55 -0.88 6.41
N ILE A 119 -2.18 -1.33 5.32
CA ILE A 119 -3.43 -0.74 4.83
C ILE A 119 -4.59 -1.04 5.79
N VAL A 120 -4.62 -2.21 6.40
CA VAL A 120 -5.66 -2.57 7.38
C VAL A 120 -5.55 -1.66 8.59
N ASP A 121 -4.32 -1.49 9.13
CA ASP A 121 -4.06 -0.60 10.27
C ASP A 121 -4.43 0.86 9.95
N LEU A 122 -4.23 1.31 8.71
CA LEU A 122 -4.61 2.65 8.26
C LEU A 122 -6.13 2.84 8.31
N ILE A 123 -6.89 1.88 7.77
CA ILE A 123 -8.36 1.92 7.76
C ILE A 123 -8.90 1.83 9.20
N ASP A 124 -8.35 0.93 10.00
CA ASP A 124 -8.73 0.76 11.41
C ASP A 124 -8.44 2.02 12.24
N ALA A 125 -7.30 2.64 12.04
CA ALA A 125 -6.94 3.87 12.73
C ALA A 125 -7.96 4.98 12.43
N ARG A 126 -8.37 5.11 11.16
CA ARG A 126 -9.38 6.10 10.76
C ARG A 126 -10.75 5.81 11.35
N ARG A 127 -11.21 4.55 11.32
CA ARG A 127 -12.48 4.12 11.89
C ARG A 127 -12.56 4.31 13.41
N THR A 128 -11.45 4.02 14.10
CA THR A 128 -11.40 4.03 15.58
C THR A 128 -10.76 5.30 16.15
N HIS A 129 -10.49 6.31 15.32
CA HIS A 129 -9.84 7.58 15.71
C HIS A 129 -8.50 7.38 16.45
N LYS A 130 -7.73 6.36 16.06
CA LYS A 130 -6.41 6.07 16.60
C LYS A 130 -5.31 6.56 15.66
N ALA A 131 -4.12 6.80 16.19
CA ALA A 131 -2.98 7.15 15.38
C ALA A 131 -2.50 5.94 14.55
N VAL A 132 -2.20 6.17 13.27
CA VAL A 132 -1.66 5.16 12.37
C VAL A 132 -0.26 4.74 12.80
N LYS A 133 0.00 3.44 12.78
CA LYS A 133 1.33 2.89 13.01
C LYS A 133 2.18 2.96 11.75
N VAL A 134 3.18 3.82 11.76
CA VAL A 134 4.23 3.85 10.74
C VAL A 134 5.42 3.03 11.21
N TRP A 135 5.89 2.10 10.39
CA TRP A 135 7.01 1.21 10.72
C TRP A 135 8.34 1.80 10.25
N HIS A 136 9.39 1.58 11.01
CA HIS A 136 10.76 1.99 10.65
C HIS A 136 11.64 0.80 10.28
N ASP A 137 11.29 -0.41 10.73
CA ASP A 137 11.98 -1.65 10.39
C ASP A 137 11.21 -2.40 9.30
N PHE A 138 11.85 -2.57 8.14
CA PHE A 138 11.26 -3.26 6.99
C PHE A 138 11.01 -4.75 7.26
N GLU A 139 11.89 -5.44 7.97
CA GLU A 139 11.71 -6.88 8.22
C GLU A 139 10.58 -7.15 9.22
N ALA A 140 10.48 -6.33 10.26
CA ALA A 140 9.36 -6.39 11.19
C ALA A 140 8.03 -6.05 10.49
N PHE A 141 8.00 -4.99 9.68
CA PHE A 141 6.84 -4.62 8.85
C PHE A 141 6.46 -5.75 7.90
N ARG A 142 7.44 -6.33 7.20
CA ARG A 142 7.21 -7.42 6.27
C ARG A 142 6.62 -8.65 6.95
N LYS A 143 7.18 -9.05 8.10
CA LYS A 143 6.69 -10.18 8.89
C LYS A 143 5.23 -9.96 9.31
N TYR A 144 4.90 -8.76 9.75
CA TYR A 144 3.54 -8.37 10.14
C TYR A 144 2.59 -8.38 8.94
N SER A 145 2.93 -7.71 7.85
CA SER A 145 2.06 -7.55 6.68
C SER A 145 1.89 -8.83 5.84
N LEU A 146 2.67 -9.88 6.12
CA LEU A 146 2.51 -11.18 5.46
C LEU A 146 1.58 -12.14 6.23
N GLN A 147 1.11 -11.77 7.41
CA GLN A 147 0.07 -12.51 8.13
C GLN A 147 -1.24 -12.44 7.35
N ASP A 148 -2.04 -13.50 7.39
CA ASP A 148 -3.22 -13.61 6.52
C ASP A 148 -4.27 -12.52 6.79
N GLU A 149 -4.40 -12.08 8.04
CA GLU A 149 -5.27 -10.97 8.47
C GLU A 149 -4.84 -9.61 7.92
N HIS A 150 -3.55 -9.45 7.53
CA HIS A 150 -2.99 -8.21 7.01
C HIS A 150 -2.77 -8.20 5.50
N ARG A 151 -3.16 -9.30 4.83
CA ARG A 151 -3.02 -9.45 3.37
C ARG A 151 -4.23 -8.92 2.62
N ILE A 152 -3.99 -8.52 1.38
CA ILE A 152 -5.01 -8.09 0.43
C ILE A 152 -4.79 -8.75 -0.93
N SER A 153 -5.86 -8.86 -1.72
CA SER A 153 -5.76 -9.29 -3.12
C SER A 153 -5.15 -8.18 -3.97
N MET A 154 -4.01 -8.48 -4.61
CA MET A 154 -3.29 -7.52 -5.47
C MET A 154 -4.11 -7.10 -6.69
N ASP A 155 -4.91 -8.00 -7.24
CA ASP A 155 -5.70 -7.73 -8.44
C ASP A 155 -6.86 -6.79 -8.12
N GLU A 156 -7.54 -7.01 -6.99
CA GLU A 156 -8.60 -6.13 -6.53
C GLU A 156 -8.06 -4.77 -6.06
N ALA A 157 -6.88 -4.73 -5.45
CA ALA A 157 -6.29 -3.48 -4.97
C ALA A 157 -5.90 -2.50 -6.09
N LYS A 158 -5.72 -2.98 -7.33
CA LYS A 158 -5.36 -2.14 -8.49
C LYS A 158 -6.55 -1.52 -9.19
N LYS A 159 -7.78 -1.94 -8.87
CA LYS A 159 -9.02 -1.40 -9.46
C LYS A 159 -9.33 0.02 -8.94
N ASP A 160 -10.31 0.66 -9.53
CA ASP A 160 -10.87 1.97 -9.13
C ASP A 160 -9.82 3.08 -8.94
N GLY A 161 -9.02 3.34 -9.98
CA GLY A 161 -8.03 4.42 -9.98
C GLY A 161 -6.77 4.15 -9.15
N GLY A 162 -6.67 2.98 -8.53
CA GLY A 162 -5.46 2.53 -7.85
C GLY A 162 -5.15 3.25 -6.53
N TYR A 163 -6.16 3.80 -5.85
CA TYR A 163 -5.96 4.44 -4.53
C TYR A 163 -5.30 3.47 -3.54
N LEU A 164 -5.88 2.27 -3.40
CA LEU A 164 -5.31 1.22 -2.56
C LEU A 164 -3.93 0.77 -3.06
N ALA A 165 -3.73 0.73 -4.38
CA ALA A 165 -2.45 0.35 -4.98
C ALA A 165 -1.32 1.34 -4.67
N SER A 166 -1.64 2.61 -4.39
CA SER A 166 -0.63 3.62 -4.01
C SER A 166 0.02 3.34 -2.65
N LEU A 167 -0.67 2.61 -1.78
CA LEU A 167 -0.21 2.20 -0.46
C LEU A 167 0.47 0.82 -0.45
N LEU A 168 0.41 0.08 -1.58
CA LEU A 168 1.00 -1.25 -1.67
C LEU A 168 2.52 -1.21 -1.62
N GLN A 169 3.09 -1.85 -0.63
CA GLN A 169 4.53 -1.98 -0.44
C GLN A 169 5.11 -3.19 -1.17
N ARG A 170 6.35 -3.08 -1.65
CA ARG A 170 7.09 -4.19 -2.25
C ARG A 170 7.71 -5.04 -1.14
N LEU A 171 6.98 -6.03 -0.66
CA LEU A 171 7.44 -6.93 0.41
C LEU A 171 8.44 -8.00 -0.05
N ARG A 172 8.69 -8.14 -1.36
CA ARG A 172 9.75 -9.01 -1.87
C ARG A 172 11.09 -8.35 -1.63
N ARG A 173 12.03 -9.07 -0.98
CA ARG A 173 13.42 -8.64 -0.93
C ARG A 173 13.91 -8.43 -2.37
N PRO A 174 14.59 -7.30 -2.69
CA PRO A 174 15.29 -7.21 -3.94
C PRO A 174 16.22 -8.42 -4.01
N ARG A 175 16.14 -9.24 -5.08
CA ARG A 175 17.14 -10.28 -5.30
C ARG A 175 18.48 -9.56 -5.25
N SER A 176 19.29 -9.85 -4.22
CA SER A 176 20.66 -9.38 -4.17
C SER A 176 21.25 -9.81 -5.53
N ARG A 177 21.65 -8.86 -6.36
CA ARG A 177 22.42 -9.15 -7.55
C ARG A 177 23.63 -9.91 -7.02
N ARG A 178 23.61 -11.24 -7.16
CA ARG A 178 24.80 -12.05 -6.97
C ARG A 178 25.82 -11.37 -7.86
N ARG A 179 26.73 -10.59 -7.27
CA ARG A 179 27.91 -10.10 -7.94
C ARG A 179 28.50 -11.38 -8.55
N LYS A 180 28.42 -11.54 -9.89
CA LYS A 180 29.22 -12.52 -10.59
C LYS A 180 30.63 -12.22 -10.11
N ALA A 181 31.15 -13.08 -9.25
CA ALA A 181 32.57 -13.07 -8.91
C ALA A 181 33.26 -13.09 -10.27
N GLY A 182 33.93 -11.99 -10.60
CA GLY A 182 34.66 -11.87 -11.83
C GLY A 182 35.59 -13.06 -11.90
N LYS A 183 35.47 -13.82 -12.97
CA LYS A 183 36.42 -14.82 -13.37
C LYS A 183 37.76 -14.09 -13.36
N ARG A 184 38.57 -14.32 -12.33
CA ARG A 184 39.97 -13.90 -12.34
C ARG A 184 40.58 -14.61 -13.55
N ASP A 185 40.87 -13.84 -14.57
CA ASP A 185 41.78 -14.27 -15.62
C ASP A 185 43.15 -14.51 -14.98
N ASP A 186 43.40 -15.76 -14.66
CA ASP A 186 44.68 -16.26 -14.24
C ASP A 186 45.58 -16.34 -15.49
N ARG A 187 45.97 -15.15 -16.01
CA ARG A 187 47.08 -15.06 -16.93
C ARG A 187 48.32 -15.05 -16.10
N GLY A 188 48.89 -16.24 -15.93
CA GLY A 188 50.23 -16.41 -15.40
C GLY A 188 51.25 -15.56 -16.19
N PRO A 189 52.38 -15.18 -15.54
CA PRO A 189 53.37 -14.34 -16.17
C PRO A 189 54.02 -15.06 -17.37
N GLU A 190 53.93 -14.43 -18.54
CA GLU A 190 54.55 -14.86 -19.78
C GLU A 190 56.06 -14.78 -19.59
N VAL A 191 56.74 -15.95 -19.55
CA VAL A 191 58.19 -16.05 -19.46
C VAL A 191 58.75 -15.72 -20.86
N ILE A 192 59.29 -14.49 -21.00
CA ILE A 192 60.01 -14.09 -22.20
C ILE A 192 61.38 -14.77 -22.18
N SER A 193 61.49 -15.89 -22.92
CA SER A 193 62.77 -16.57 -23.18
C SER A 193 63.62 -15.71 -24.13
N GLY A 194 64.62 -14.99 -23.56
CA GLY A 194 65.59 -14.20 -24.31
C GLY A 194 66.54 -15.07 -25.06
N ARG A 195 66.47 -15.08 -26.40
CA ARG A 195 67.42 -15.69 -27.29
C ARG A 195 68.68 -14.83 -27.39
N ILE A 196 69.77 -15.29 -26.77
CA ILE A 196 71.10 -14.67 -26.89
C ILE A 196 71.71 -15.10 -28.23
N THR A 197 71.78 -14.16 -29.15
CA THR A 197 72.56 -14.34 -30.37
C THR A 197 74.01 -13.88 -30.17
N LYS A 198 74.96 -14.82 -30.09
CA LYS A 198 76.40 -14.54 -30.10
C LYS A 198 76.77 -14.01 -31.45
N LYS A 199 77.26 -12.78 -31.60
CA LYS A 199 77.98 -12.24 -32.69
C LYS A 199 79.43 -12.70 -32.56
N ARG A 200 79.91 -13.46 -33.58
CA ARG A 200 81.34 -13.83 -33.80
C ARG A 200 82.02 -12.70 -34.58
N SER A 201 83.09 -12.17 -34.03
CA SER A 201 83.98 -11.20 -34.69
C SER A 201 84.97 -11.96 -35.56
N GLN A 202 85.18 -11.45 -36.78
CA GLN A 202 86.48 -11.43 -37.46
C GLN A 202 86.81 -9.97 -37.81
#